data_79f95be99db35c58f3d06eb78dfe1b20
#
_entry.id   79f95be99db35c58f3d06eb78dfe1b20
#
_cell.length_a   1.000
_cell.length_b   1.000
_cell.length_c   1.000
_cell.angle_alpha   90.00
_cell.angle_beta   90.00
_cell.angle_gamma   90.00
#
_symmetry.space_group_name_H-M   'P 1'
#
loop_
_entity.id
_entity.type
_entity.pdbx_description
1 polymer ?
#
loop_
_entity_poly.entity_id
_entity_poly.type
_entity_poly.pdbx_seq_one_letter_code
_entity_poly.pdbx_strand_id
1 'polypeptide(L)'
;MDTYKAGMIRRMDDWPNLATPGLPGPTDRSYWVVEGRLLAGAYPGKKMSGETGGRPEVTQQLLDAGVDMFVNLTEDLPGGGDRLSRYDSHVAGRADIVRLSIRDLGLPTVDHMVDILDTVDEHLADGRVVYVHCWGGFGRTGMVVGCWLRRHGYATAESVQDVVDRLRLGAVEGQHRSSPEMPDQRQLIVDWHEGAVDVDGSLEYGNEVEWVDDVPVAPVMVMADVADREQRVGQADRIVGAVLGSAAGDALGAGYEFTDPGLDTPIYMKGGGIFGWAPGEWTDDTQMAVAVLD
;
A
#
# COMPACT_ATOMS: atom_id res chain seq x y z
N MET A 1 32.40 -15.56 -8.43
CA MET A 1 32.26 -15.00 -9.79
C MET A 1 30.77 -14.80 -10.00
N ASP A 2 30.23 -13.80 -9.35
CA ASP A 2 28.80 -13.48 -9.48
C ASP A 2 28.69 -12.27 -10.40
N THR A 3 28.27 -12.58 -11.62
CA THR A 3 27.90 -11.55 -12.58
C THR A 3 26.57 -10.95 -12.09
N TYR A 4 26.64 -9.82 -11.42
CA TYR A 4 25.52 -8.92 -11.25
C TYR A 4 24.96 -8.65 -12.66
N LYS A 5 23.75 -9.15 -12.92
CA LYS A 5 23.03 -8.81 -14.12
C LYS A 5 22.63 -7.33 -14.00
N ALA A 6 23.44 -6.47 -14.59
CA ALA A 6 23.04 -5.08 -14.83
C ALA A 6 21.64 -5.08 -15.45
N GLY A 7 20.69 -4.45 -14.78
CA GLY A 7 19.31 -4.40 -15.18
C GLY A 7 19.21 -3.97 -16.65
N MET A 8 18.72 -4.87 -17.46
CA MET A 8 18.42 -4.58 -18.84
C MET A 8 17.14 -3.75 -18.83
N ILE A 9 17.29 -2.41 -18.74
CA ILE A 9 16.19 -1.49 -19.06
C ILE A 9 15.84 -1.79 -20.51
N ARG A 10 14.83 -2.63 -20.71
CA ARG A 10 14.29 -2.85 -22.06
C ARG A 10 13.72 -1.53 -22.52
N ARG A 11 14.08 -1.11 -23.72
CA ARG A 11 13.55 0.11 -24.35
C ARG A 11 12.02 0.03 -24.38
N MET A 12 11.35 1.17 -24.21
CA MET A 12 9.88 1.31 -24.24
C MET A 12 9.19 0.61 -25.42
N ASP A 13 9.91 0.37 -26.51
CA ASP A 13 9.39 -0.24 -27.73
C ASP A 13 9.08 -1.75 -27.60
N ASP A 14 9.57 -2.41 -26.55
CA ASP A 14 9.42 -3.85 -26.31
C ASP A 14 8.34 -4.21 -25.28
N TRP A 15 7.78 -3.23 -24.59
CA TRP A 15 6.74 -3.47 -23.57
C TRP A 15 5.34 -3.27 -24.14
N PRO A 16 4.36 -4.11 -23.71
CA PRO A 16 2.99 -3.99 -24.20
C PRO A 16 2.34 -2.67 -23.72
N ASN A 17 1.34 -2.21 -24.43
CA ASN A 17 0.57 -1.04 -24.05
C ASN A 17 -0.13 -1.24 -22.72
N LEU A 18 -0.31 -0.17 -21.93
CA LEU A 18 -1.17 -0.19 -20.77
C LEU A 18 -2.59 -0.61 -21.15
N ALA A 19 -3.27 -1.23 -20.21
CA ALA A 19 -4.69 -1.52 -20.34
C ALA A 19 -5.49 -0.23 -20.53
N THR A 20 -6.59 -0.33 -21.27
CA THR A 20 -7.53 0.80 -21.38
C THR A 20 -8.03 1.21 -19.99
N PRO A 21 -8.00 2.51 -19.64
CA PRO A 21 -8.52 2.98 -18.37
C PRO A 21 -9.90 2.43 -18.06
N GLY A 22 -10.06 1.86 -16.87
CA GLY A 22 -11.32 1.25 -16.44
C GLY A 22 -11.61 -0.13 -17.03
N LEU A 23 -10.65 -0.77 -17.73
CA LEU A 23 -10.80 -2.17 -18.17
C LEU A 23 -10.99 -3.08 -16.95
N PRO A 24 -12.15 -3.76 -16.82
CA PRO A 24 -12.41 -4.63 -15.67
C PRO A 24 -11.41 -5.78 -15.59
N GLY A 25 -10.96 -6.08 -14.37
CA GLY A 25 -10.28 -7.32 -14.10
C GLY A 25 -11.26 -8.51 -14.04
N PRO A 26 -10.73 -9.74 -13.90
CA PRO A 26 -11.55 -10.94 -13.79
C PRO A 26 -12.39 -11.03 -12.50
N THR A 27 -12.10 -10.17 -11.51
CA THR A 27 -12.85 -10.09 -10.25
C THR A 27 -13.23 -8.64 -9.96
N ASP A 28 -14.25 -8.41 -9.14
CA ASP A 28 -14.68 -7.07 -8.73
C ASP A 28 -13.61 -6.25 -8.00
N ARG A 29 -12.52 -6.91 -7.58
CA ARG A 29 -11.41 -6.32 -6.81
C ARG A 29 -10.09 -6.32 -7.56
N SER A 30 -10.11 -6.58 -8.86
CA SER A 30 -8.91 -6.60 -9.68
C SER A 30 -9.08 -5.72 -10.92
N TYR A 31 -7.97 -5.25 -11.45
CA TYR A 31 -7.91 -4.43 -12.66
C TYR A 31 -6.63 -4.74 -13.44
N TRP A 32 -6.70 -4.64 -14.75
CA TRP A 32 -5.54 -4.81 -15.62
C TRP A 32 -4.66 -3.55 -15.59
N VAL A 33 -3.38 -3.74 -15.36
CA VAL A 33 -2.33 -2.74 -15.61
C VAL A 33 -1.86 -2.85 -17.06
N VAL A 34 -1.61 -4.09 -17.49
CA VAL A 34 -1.36 -4.48 -18.87
C VAL A 34 -2.26 -5.66 -19.19
N GLU A 35 -3.14 -5.52 -20.17
CA GLU A 35 -4.14 -6.53 -20.49
C GLU A 35 -3.50 -7.89 -20.81
N GLY A 36 -3.99 -8.93 -20.15
CA GLY A 36 -3.50 -10.29 -20.32
C GLY A 36 -2.07 -10.55 -19.82
N ARG A 37 -1.43 -9.60 -19.12
CA ARG A 37 -0.05 -9.73 -18.65
C ARG A 37 0.16 -9.33 -17.19
N LEU A 38 -0.24 -8.12 -16.81
CA LEU A 38 -0.09 -7.60 -15.46
C LEU A 38 -1.44 -7.20 -14.89
N LEU A 39 -1.84 -7.89 -13.86
CA LEU A 39 -3.08 -7.68 -13.12
C LEU A 39 -2.75 -7.21 -11.70
N ALA A 40 -3.54 -6.34 -11.14
CA ALA A 40 -3.39 -5.85 -9.77
C ALA A 40 -4.72 -5.90 -9.02
N GLY A 41 -4.67 -6.06 -7.69
CA GLY A 41 -5.92 -6.11 -6.91
C GLY A 41 -5.78 -6.49 -5.46
N ALA A 42 -6.87 -7.03 -4.90
CA ALA A 42 -7.00 -7.44 -3.50
C ALA A 42 -6.63 -8.90 -3.29
N TYR A 43 -6.41 -9.25 -2.02
CA TYR A 43 -6.12 -10.63 -1.59
C TYR A 43 -7.21 -11.61 -2.06
N PRO A 44 -6.86 -12.67 -2.79
CA PRO A 44 -7.85 -13.60 -3.35
C PRO A 44 -8.68 -14.33 -2.30
N GLY A 45 -8.08 -14.63 -1.15
CA GLY A 45 -8.74 -15.27 -0.02
C GLY A 45 -9.42 -14.32 0.96
N LYS A 46 -9.58 -13.03 0.62
CA LYS A 46 -10.27 -12.05 1.47
C LYS A 46 -11.75 -12.38 1.59
N LYS A 47 -12.22 -12.53 2.82
CA LYS A 47 -13.62 -12.82 3.13
C LYS A 47 -14.42 -11.53 3.31
N MET A 48 -15.70 -11.60 3.00
CA MET A 48 -16.67 -10.59 3.43
C MET A 48 -17.10 -10.85 4.89
N SER A 49 -17.69 -9.85 5.51
CA SER A 49 -18.21 -10.02 6.89
C SER A 49 -19.28 -11.12 6.90
N GLY A 50 -19.12 -12.09 7.81
CA GLY A 50 -20.05 -13.21 7.94
C GLY A 50 -19.76 -14.45 7.07
N GLU A 51 -18.82 -14.38 6.13
CA GLU A 51 -18.41 -15.55 5.33
C GLU A 51 -17.53 -16.50 6.16
N THR A 52 -17.73 -17.80 5.96
CA THR A 52 -16.89 -18.88 6.51
C THR A 52 -16.15 -19.58 5.38
N GLY A 53 -14.91 -20.01 5.64
CA GLY A 53 -14.08 -20.68 4.61
C GLY A 53 -13.29 -19.71 3.73
N GLY A 54 -12.66 -20.23 2.68
CA GLY A 54 -11.93 -19.46 1.66
C GLY A 54 -12.85 -18.96 0.55
N ARG A 55 -12.24 -18.31 -0.44
CA ARG A 55 -12.93 -17.87 -1.68
C ARG A 55 -12.32 -18.55 -2.92
N PRO A 56 -12.50 -19.87 -3.06
CA PRO A 56 -11.94 -20.58 -4.20
C PRO A 56 -12.46 -20.07 -5.55
N GLU A 57 -13.67 -19.54 -5.59
CA GLU A 57 -14.27 -18.93 -6.78
C GLU A 57 -13.51 -17.71 -7.28
N VAL A 58 -13.03 -16.85 -6.38
CA VAL A 58 -12.20 -15.68 -6.73
C VAL A 58 -10.85 -16.13 -7.30
N THR A 59 -10.22 -17.11 -6.64
CA THR A 59 -8.96 -17.68 -7.11
C THR A 59 -9.16 -18.34 -8.48
N GLN A 60 -10.27 -19.06 -8.68
CA GLN A 60 -10.59 -19.70 -9.95
C GLN A 60 -10.77 -18.68 -11.08
N GLN A 61 -11.47 -17.56 -10.84
CA GLN A 61 -11.62 -16.48 -11.83
C GLN A 61 -10.26 -15.90 -12.28
N LEU A 62 -9.31 -15.73 -11.33
CA LEU A 62 -7.96 -15.29 -11.65
C LEU A 62 -7.21 -16.31 -12.51
N LEU A 63 -7.27 -17.58 -12.13
CA LEU A 63 -6.63 -18.67 -12.90
C LEU A 63 -7.24 -18.83 -14.30
N ASP A 64 -8.56 -18.66 -14.44
CA ASP A 64 -9.26 -18.73 -15.72
C ASP A 64 -8.94 -17.55 -16.65
N ALA A 65 -8.55 -16.42 -16.06
CA ALA A 65 -8.00 -15.26 -16.79
C ALA A 65 -6.52 -15.43 -17.18
N GLY A 66 -5.93 -16.58 -16.87
CA GLY A 66 -4.57 -16.93 -17.24
C GLY A 66 -3.52 -16.58 -16.20
N VAL A 67 -3.90 -16.06 -15.01
CA VAL A 67 -2.93 -15.77 -13.94
C VAL A 67 -2.23 -17.07 -13.53
N ASP A 68 -0.91 -17.09 -13.66
CA ASP A 68 -0.05 -18.20 -13.29
C ASP A 68 1.09 -17.82 -12.34
N MET A 69 1.16 -16.52 -11.97
CA MET A 69 2.10 -16.00 -10.99
C MET A 69 1.42 -15.00 -10.05
N PHE A 70 1.48 -15.27 -8.75
CA PHE A 70 0.94 -14.38 -7.71
C PHE A 70 2.09 -13.72 -6.94
N VAL A 71 2.14 -12.39 -6.93
CA VAL A 71 3.05 -11.59 -6.09
C VAL A 71 2.26 -11.09 -4.89
N ASN A 72 2.49 -11.73 -3.75
CA ASN A 72 1.78 -11.45 -2.52
C ASN A 72 2.57 -10.47 -1.64
N LEU A 73 2.03 -9.28 -1.45
CA LEU A 73 2.62 -8.20 -0.67
C LEU A 73 2.16 -8.17 0.81
N THR A 74 1.35 -9.15 1.23
CA THR A 74 0.88 -9.18 2.62
C THR A 74 1.93 -9.81 3.54
N GLU A 75 1.88 -9.45 4.82
CA GLU A 75 2.76 -10.02 5.84
C GLU A 75 2.38 -11.47 6.21
N ASP A 76 1.37 -12.01 5.53
CA ASP A 76 0.92 -13.40 5.66
C ASP A 76 0.67 -13.80 7.13
N LEU A 77 0.05 -12.90 7.88
CA LEU A 77 -0.33 -13.15 9.27
C LEU A 77 -1.56 -14.06 9.29
N PRO A 78 -1.38 -15.36 9.51
CA PRO A 78 -2.51 -16.25 9.69
C PRO A 78 -3.14 -15.97 11.04
N GLY A 79 -4.41 -15.77 11.07
CA GLY A 79 -5.20 -15.79 12.30
C GLY A 79 -5.46 -14.46 12.97
N GLY A 80 -5.13 -13.34 12.33
CA GLY A 80 -5.56 -12.04 12.85
C GLY A 80 -7.01 -11.77 12.51
N GLY A 81 -7.98 -12.04 13.33
CA GLY A 81 -9.39 -11.66 13.26
C GLY A 81 -10.12 -11.81 11.91
N ASP A 82 -9.51 -12.31 10.99
CA ASP A 82 -9.69 -13.25 9.96
C ASP A 82 -10.59 -13.08 8.78
N ARG A 83 -10.38 -11.98 8.12
CA ARG A 83 -10.93 -11.78 6.78
C ARG A 83 -10.03 -12.34 5.67
N LEU A 84 -8.94 -13.02 6.03
CA LEU A 84 -8.05 -13.71 5.10
C LEU A 84 -8.12 -15.21 5.30
N SER A 85 -8.26 -15.94 4.18
CA SER A 85 -7.98 -17.38 4.11
C SER A 85 -6.86 -17.62 3.15
N ARG A 86 -5.95 -18.52 3.49
CA ARG A 86 -4.89 -18.92 2.57
C ARG A 86 -5.50 -19.49 1.31
N TYR A 87 -4.95 -19.11 0.16
CA TYR A 87 -5.40 -19.57 -1.16
C TYR A 87 -4.37 -20.49 -1.84
N ASP A 88 -3.27 -20.79 -1.15
CA ASP A 88 -2.16 -21.59 -1.70
C ASP A 88 -2.63 -22.92 -2.29
N SER A 89 -3.51 -23.61 -1.57
CA SER A 89 -4.06 -24.89 -2.06
C SER A 89 -4.98 -24.75 -3.28
N HIS A 90 -5.55 -23.57 -3.51
CA HIS A 90 -6.42 -23.34 -4.65
C HIS A 90 -5.65 -23.11 -5.97
N VAL A 91 -4.40 -22.68 -5.86
CA VAL A 91 -3.52 -22.41 -7.02
C VAL A 91 -2.49 -23.51 -7.25
N ALA A 92 -2.33 -24.43 -6.29
CA ALA A 92 -1.31 -25.48 -6.33
C ALA A 92 -1.35 -26.28 -7.65
N GLY A 93 -0.20 -26.38 -8.32
CA GLY A 93 -0.08 -27.07 -9.61
C GLY A 93 -0.59 -26.30 -10.83
N ARG A 94 -1.11 -25.07 -10.64
CA ARG A 94 -1.59 -24.20 -11.72
C ARG A 94 -0.87 -22.85 -11.76
N ALA A 95 -0.46 -22.33 -10.60
CA ALA A 95 0.23 -21.07 -10.48
C ALA A 95 1.24 -21.11 -9.32
N ASP A 96 2.24 -20.25 -9.40
CA ASP A 96 3.23 -20.04 -8.35
C ASP A 96 2.86 -18.82 -7.50
N ILE A 97 3.39 -18.78 -6.28
CA ILE A 97 3.23 -17.63 -5.36
C ILE A 97 4.61 -17.22 -4.86
N VAL A 98 4.98 -15.97 -5.07
CA VAL A 98 6.10 -15.33 -4.38
C VAL A 98 5.57 -14.38 -3.31
N ARG A 99 6.23 -14.34 -2.15
CA ARG A 99 5.86 -13.47 -1.04
C ARG A 99 6.95 -12.45 -0.81
N LEU A 100 6.64 -11.18 -1.07
CA LEU A 100 7.50 -10.02 -0.91
C LEU A 100 6.77 -9.01 -0.03
N SER A 101 6.74 -9.30 1.26
CA SER A 101 5.89 -8.59 2.23
C SER A 101 6.27 -7.13 2.38
N ILE A 102 5.30 -6.26 2.30
CA ILE A 102 5.39 -4.87 2.74
C ILE A 102 4.51 -4.73 3.98
N ARG A 103 5.02 -4.04 5.02
CA ARG A 103 4.24 -3.75 6.23
C ARG A 103 2.94 -3.04 5.88
N ASP A 104 1.85 -3.43 6.52
CA ASP A 104 0.56 -2.78 6.27
C ASP A 104 0.61 -1.30 6.63
N LEU A 105 0.02 -0.45 5.76
CA LEU A 105 0.08 1.00 5.80
C LEU A 105 1.50 1.61 5.78
N GLY A 106 2.55 0.79 5.65
CA GLY A 106 3.95 1.22 5.64
C GLY A 106 4.51 1.43 4.23
N LEU A 107 5.80 1.80 4.21
CA LEU A 107 6.62 1.93 3.01
C LEU A 107 7.66 0.81 2.97
N PRO A 108 7.97 0.25 1.80
CA PRO A 108 9.16 -0.58 1.61
C PRO A 108 10.42 0.29 1.57
N THR A 109 11.58 -0.31 1.79
CA THR A 109 12.84 0.31 1.38
C THR A 109 12.94 0.37 -0.14
N VAL A 110 13.81 1.24 -0.68
CA VAL A 110 14.04 1.32 -2.14
C VAL A 110 14.50 -0.03 -2.68
N ASP A 111 15.49 -0.66 -2.05
CA ASP A 111 16.01 -1.96 -2.47
C ASP A 111 14.91 -3.03 -2.48
N HIS A 112 14.06 -3.08 -1.45
CA HIS A 112 12.96 -4.03 -1.41
C HIS A 112 11.91 -3.78 -2.49
N MET A 113 11.62 -2.50 -2.82
CA MET A 113 10.74 -2.18 -3.94
C MET A 113 11.38 -2.60 -5.27
N VAL A 114 12.69 -2.39 -5.45
CA VAL A 114 13.43 -2.86 -6.63
C VAL A 114 13.32 -4.38 -6.76
N ASP A 115 13.54 -5.15 -5.67
CA ASP A 115 13.37 -6.61 -5.67
C ASP A 115 11.96 -7.05 -6.10
N ILE A 116 10.93 -6.32 -5.65
CA ILE A 116 9.54 -6.57 -6.06
C ILE A 116 9.35 -6.32 -7.55
N LEU A 117 9.84 -5.18 -8.03
CA LEU A 117 9.69 -4.79 -9.44
C LEU A 117 10.49 -5.73 -10.36
N ASP A 118 11.70 -6.11 -9.97
CA ASP A 118 12.53 -7.08 -10.71
C ASP A 118 11.83 -8.43 -10.81
N THR A 119 11.22 -8.90 -9.71
CA THR A 119 10.42 -10.14 -9.71
C THR A 119 9.24 -10.05 -10.69
N VAL A 120 8.51 -8.93 -10.68
CA VAL A 120 7.40 -8.71 -11.63
C VAL A 120 7.92 -8.74 -13.07
N ASP A 121 8.99 -8.01 -13.35
CA ASP A 121 9.57 -7.89 -14.69
C ASP A 121 10.13 -9.22 -15.20
N GLU A 122 10.80 -10.01 -14.37
CA GLU A 122 11.31 -11.33 -14.71
C GLU A 122 10.17 -12.25 -15.18
N HIS A 123 9.09 -12.34 -14.39
CA HIS A 123 7.97 -13.20 -14.76
C HIS A 123 7.19 -12.69 -15.97
N LEU A 124 7.06 -11.39 -16.15
CA LEU A 124 6.49 -10.80 -17.36
C LEU A 124 7.35 -11.12 -18.61
N ALA A 125 8.69 -11.07 -18.46
CA ALA A 125 9.62 -11.42 -19.54
C ALA A 125 9.55 -12.90 -19.94
N ASP A 126 9.27 -13.78 -18.97
CA ASP A 126 9.04 -15.22 -19.18
C ASP A 126 7.68 -15.53 -19.83
N GLY A 127 6.89 -14.51 -20.11
CA GLY A 127 5.57 -14.68 -20.75
C GLY A 127 4.43 -14.98 -19.79
N ARG A 128 4.66 -14.92 -18.48
CA ARG A 128 3.66 -15.21 -17.45
C ARG A 128 2.64 -14.10 -17.31
N VAL A 129 1.49 -14.44 -16.74
CA VAL A 129 0.46 -13.48 -16.33
C VAL A 129 0.56 -13.29 -14.83
N VAL A 130 1.04 -12.10 -14.43
CA VAL A 130 1.35 -11.78 -13.04
C VAL A 130 0.18 -11.07 -12.36
N TYR A 131 -0.19 -11.52 -11.16
CA TYR A 131 -1.16 -10.86 -10.29
C TYR A 131 -0.49 -10.32 -9.03
N VAL A 132 -0.37 -9.00 -8.94
CA VAL A 132 0.17 -8.29 -7.77
C VAL A 132 -0.97 -7.94 -6.82
N HIS A 133 -0.87 -8.35 -5.56
CA HIS A 133 -1.92 -8.06 -4.60
C HIS A 133 -1.40 -7.81 -3.18
N CYS A 134 -2.15 -7.03 -2.44
CA CYS A 134 -2.03 -6.91 -0.98
C CYS A 134 -3.35 -7.36 -0.31
N TRP A 135 -3.71 -6.80 0.84
CA TRP A 135 -4.98 -7.11 1.49
C TRP A 135 -6.18 -6.48 0.76
N GLY A 136 -6.17 -5.15 0.59
CA GLY A 136 -7.27 -4.39 -0.01
C GLY A 136 -7.10 -4.09 -1.50
N GLY A 137 -5.90 -4.20 -2.03
CA GLY A 137 -5.58 -3.80 -3.40
C GLY A 137 -5.39 -2.30 -3.60
N PHE A 138 -5.24 -1.52 -2.51
CA PHE A 138 -5.15 -0.05 -2.57
C PHE A 138 -3.74 0.46 -2.27
N GLY A 139 -3.25 0.32 -1.02
CA GLY A 139 -2.00 0.91 -0.55
C GLY A 139 -0.78 0.25 -1.17
N ARG A 140 -0.36 -0.89 -0.64
CA ARG A 140 0.84 -1.63 -1.07
C ARG A 140 0.81 -1.99 -2.57
N THR A 141 -0.33 -2.48 -3.07
CA THR A 141 -0.52 -2.78 -4.49
C THR A 141 -0.38 -1.53 -5.34
N GLY A 142 -0.99 -0.41 -4.92
CA GLY A 142 -0.89 0.86 -5.63
C GLY A 142 0.54 1.41 -5.69
N MET A 143 1.34 1.24 -4.62
CA MET A 143 2.76 1.61 -4.65
C MET A 143 3.53 0.80 -5.70
N VAL A 144 3.37 -0.52 -5.71
CA VAL A 144 4.07 -1.37 -6.69
C VAL A 144 3.66 -1.02 -8.11
N VAL A 145 2.37 -0.84 -8.38
CA VAL A 145 1.89 -0.41 -9.71
C VAL A 145 2.46 0.95 -10.09
N GLY A 146 2.41 1.93 -9.18
CA GLY A 146 2.93 3.28 -9.45
C GLY A 146 4.43 3.29 -9.72
N CYS A 147 5.24 2.60 -8.91
CA CYS A 147 6.67 2.47 -9.12
C CYS A 147 7.00 1.72 -10.42
N TRP A 148 6.23 0.67 -10.76
CA TRP A 148 6.36 -0.04 -12.02
C TRP A 148 6.08 0.85 -13.23
N LEU A 149 5.01 1.65 -13.19
CA LEU A 149 4.69 2.63 -14.24
C LEU A 149 5.80 3.67 -14.42
N ARG A 150 6.40 4.12 -13.32
CA ARG A 150 7.53 5.05 -13.31
C ARG A 150 8.79 4.42 -13.91
N ARG A 151 9.12 3.18 -13.48
CA ARG A 151 10.27 2.40 -13.99
C ARG A 151 10.24 2.27 -15.52
N HIS A 152 9.08 1.99 -16.08
CA HIS A 152 8.92 1.72 -17.51
C HIS A 152 8.50 2.95 -18.33
N GLY A 153 8.49 4.14 -17.73
CA GLY A 153 8.20 5.39 -18.45
C GLY A 153 6.75 5.57 -18.91
N TYR A 154 5.82 4.76 -18.38
CA TYR A 154 4.39 4.93 -18.66
C TYR A 154 3.78 6.14 -17.96
N ALA A 155 4.44 6.64 -16.92
CA ALA A 155 4.01 7.82 -16.18
C ALA A 155 5.20 8.65 -15.70
N THR A 156 5.02 9.97 -15.64
CA THR A 156 5.94 10.90 -14.98
C THR A 156 5.57 11.09 -13.52
N ALA A 157 6.38 11.83 -12.76
CA ALA A 157 6.07 12.22 -11.38
C ALA A 157 4.71 12.91 -11.28
N GLU A 158 4.40 13.79 -12.24
CA GLU A 158 3.18 14.59 -12.25
C GLU A 158 1.93 13.77 -12.65
N SER A 159 2.10 12.68 -13.40
CA SER A 159 0.98 11.92 -13.98
C SER A 159 0.74 10.57 -13.31
N VAL A 160 1.68 10.03 -12.53
CA VAL A 160 1.61 8.65 -12.03
C VAL A 160 0.36 8.39 -11.19
N GLN A 161 -0.03 9.34 -10.34
CA GLN A 161 -1.23 9.21 -9.52
C GLN A 161 -2.50 9.09 -10.38
N ASP A 162 -2.64 9.97 -11.38
CA ASP A 162 -3.77 9.96 -12.30
C ASP A 162 -3.82 8.66 -13.14
N VAL A 163 -2.66 8.15 -13.57
CA VAL A 163 -2.60 6.89 -14.33
C VAL A 163 -3.02 5.71 -13.46
N VAL A 164 -2.53 5.62 -12.22
CA VAL A 164 -2.93 4.56 -11.27
C VAL A 164 -4.43 4.62 -11.00
N ASP A 165 -4.97 5.80 -10.71
CA ASP A 165 -6.39 5.98 -10.41
C ASP A 165 -7.28 5.59 -11.60
N ARG A 166 -6.89 5.95 -12.83
CA ARG A 166 -7.63 5.57 -14.05
C ARG A 166 -7.61 4.06 -14.32
N LEU A 167 -6.47 3.41 -14.17
CA LEU A 167 -6.38 1.95 -14.33
C LEU A 167 -7.26 1.26 -13.30
N ARG A 168 -7.25 1.76 -12.08
CA ARG A 168 -8.01 1.22 -10.96
C ARG A 168 -9.53 1.32 -11.10
N LEU A 169 -10.05 2.19 -11.95
CA LEU A 169 -11.48 2.22 -12.27
C LEU A 169 -12.00 0.86 -12.78
N GLY A 170 -11.12 -0.03 -13.23
CA GLY A 170 -11.46 -1.41 -13.58
C GLY A 170 -11.83 -2.30 -12.40
N ALA A 171 -11.45 -1.94 -11.18
CA ALA A 171 -11.86 -2.66 -9.96
C ALA A 171 -13.18 -2.06 -9.46
N VAL A 172 -14.28 -2.78 -9.63
CA VAL A 172 -15.63 -2.31 -9.25
C VAL A 172 -15.73 -2.02 -7.76
N GLU A 173 -15.19 -2.92 -6.92
CA GLU A 173 -15.16 -2.70 -5.47
C GLU A 173 -14.10 -1.64 -5.11
N GLY A 174 -14.55 -0.56 -4.49
CA GLY A 174 -13.68 0.50 -3.99
C GLY A 174 -13.06 1.38 -5.07
N GLN A 175 -13.66 1.48 -6.25
CA GLN A 175 -13.18 2.33 -7.35
C GLN A 175 -13.04 3.82 -6.97
N HIS A 176 -13.75 4.29 -5.95
CA HIS A 176 -13.69 5.68 -5.48
C HIS A 176 -12.61 5.93 -4.43
N ARG A 177 -11.91 4.89 -3.97
CA ARG A 177 -10.83 5.05 -3.00
C ARG A 177 -9.52 5.37 -3.71
N SER A 178 -8.76 6.33 -3.15
CA SER A 178 -7.42 6.67 -3.66
C SER A 178 -6.48 5.47 -3.58
N SER A 179 -5.59 5.36 -4.54
CA SER A 179 -4.54 4.35 -4.58
C SER A 179 -3.23 4.98 -5.10
N PRO A 180 -2.14 4.93 -4.33
CA PRO A 180 -2.00 4.35 -2.99
C PRO A 180 -2.87 5.01 -1.92
N GLU A 181 -3.15 4.25 -0.85
CA GLU A 181 -4.10 4.65 0.19
C GLU A 181 -3.59 5.80 1.07
N MET A 182 -2.31 5.73 1.50
CA MET A 182 -1.71 6.68 2.41
C MET A 182 -0.99 7.82 1.67
N PRO A 183 -0.94 9.04 2.25
CA PRO A 183 -0.26 10.18 1.61
C PRO A 183 1.22 9.93 1.32
N ASP A 184 1.96 9.31 2.25
CA ASP A 184 3.36 8.95 2.09
C ASP A 184 3.59 7.86 1.03
N GLN A 185 2.66 6.93 0.90
CA GLN A 185 2.65 5.95 -0.19
C GLN A 185 2.45 6.61 -1.55
N ARG A 186 1.59 7.63 -1.64
CA ARG A 186 1.42 8.44 -2.86
C ARG A 186 2.68 9.24 -3.17
N GLN A 187 3.31 9.82 -2.14
CA GLN A 187 4.56 10.54 -2.33
C GLN A 187 5.68 9.62 -2.84
N LEU A 188 5.75 8.37 -2.34
CA LEU A 188 6.72 7.38 -2.82
C LEU A 188 6.66 7.18 -4.34
N ILE A 189 5.47 7.03 -4.93
CA ILE A 189 5.35 6.82 -6.39
C ILE A 189 5.66 8.07 -7.21
N VAL A 190 5.43 9.25 -6.64
CA VAL A 190 5.80 10.53 -7.26
C VAL A 190 7.33 10.68 -7.28
N ASP A 191 7.98 10.41 -6.15
CA ASP A 191 9.43 10.55 -5.97
C ASP A 191 10.21 9.34 -6.51
N TRP A 192 9.52 8.30 -6.97
CA TRP A 192 10.16 7.06 -7.39
C TRP A 192 11.14 7.29 -8.53
N HIS A 193 12.37 6.96 -8.28
CA HIS A 193 13.43 6.81 -9.25
C HIS A 193 14.36 5.70 -8.79
N GLU A 194 14.80 4.89 -9.71
CA GLU A 194 15.89 3.94 -9.47
C GLU A 194 17.17 4.69 -9.79
N GLY A 195 18.18 4.58 -8.92
CA GLY A 195 19.48 5.15 -9.20
C GLY A 195 19.97 4.62 -10.54
N ALA A 196 20.23 5.49 -11.49
CA ALA A 196 20.93 5.12 -12.71
C ALA A 196 22.32 4.69 -12.30
N VAL A 197 22.66 3.41 -12.50
CA VAL A 197 24.05 2.98 -12.47
C VAL A 197 24.59 3.32 -13.86
N ASP A 198 25.43 4.33 -13.94
CA ASP A 198 26.16 4.60 -15.15
C ASP A 198 27.00 3.38 -15.57
N VAL A 199 27.22 3.23 -16.87
CA VAL A 199 28.01 2.15 -17.49
C VAL A 199 29.43 2.03 -16.94
N ASP A 200 29.92 3.01 -16.16
CA ASP A 200 31.20 2.98 -15.46
C ASP A 200 31.08 2.60 -13.96
N GLY A 201 29.86 2.30 -13.47
CA GLY A 201 29.63 1.90 -12.09
C GLY A 201 29.49 3.06 -11.09
N SER A 202 29.39 4.30 -11.57
CA SER A 202 29.08 5.45 -10.72
C SER A 202 27.58 5.66 -10.59
N LEU A 203 27.13 5.95 -9.37
CA LEU A 203 25.75 6.37 -9.10
C LEU A 203 25.64 7.87 -9.40
N GLU A 204 25.01 8.24 -10.51
CA GLU A 204 24.56 9.63 -10.64
C GLU A 204 23.36 9.90 -9.73
N TYR A 205 23.64 10.14 -8.48
CA TYR A 205 22.82 11.07 -7.72
C TYR A 205 23.30 12.45 -8.12
N GLY A 206 22.42 13.27 -8.63
CA GLY A 206 22.75 14.65 -8.98
C GLY A 206 23.12 15.51 -7.77
N ASN A 207 24.18 15.15 -7.10
CA ASN A 207 25.01 15.94 -6.18
C ASN A 207 26.18 15.05 -5.75
N GLU A 208 27.37 15.58 -5.81
CA GLU A 208 28.62 14.94 -5.44
C GLU A 208 28.52 14.26 -4.05
N VAL A 209 28.82 12.96 -3.99
CA VAL A 209 28.93 12.22 -2.73
C VAL A 209 30.26 12.63 -2.10
N GLU A 210 30.22 13.35 -1.01
CA GLU A 210 31.40 13.70 -0.23
C GLU A 210 31.77 12.50 0.67
N TRP A 211 32.99 12.01 0.53
CA TRP A 211 33.50 10.91 1.33
C TRP A 211 34.31 11.47 2.51
N VAL A 212 33.98 11.05 3.71
CA VAL A 212 34.77 11.33 4.91
C VAL A 212 35.18 9.98 5.50
N ASP A 213 36.49 9.76 5.58
CA ASP A 213 37.11 8.55 6.17
C ASP A 213 36.60 7.21 5.58
N ASP A 214 36.54 7.08 4.24
CA ASP A 214 36.08 5.87 3.52
C ASP A 214 34.64 5.40 3.82
N VAL A 215 33.81 6.24 4.42
CA VAL A 215 32.40 5.98 4.60
C VAL A 215 31.58 6.92 3.69
N PRO A 216 30.68 6.41 2.84
CA PRO A 216 29.82 7.28 2.05
C PRO A 216 28.92 8.08 3.00
N VAL A 217 29.06 9.39 2.99
CA VAL A 217 28.07 10.26 3.63
C VAL A 217 26.87 10.27 2.72
N ALA A 218 25.72 9.81 3.22
CA ALA A 218 24.48 9.89 2.48
C ALA A 218 24.30 11.32 1.96
N PRO A 219 23.86 11.52 0.69
CA PRO A 219 23.71 12.84 0.13
C PRO A 219 22.86 13.67 1.08
N VAL A 220 23.38 14.82 1.47
CA VAL A 220 22.64 15.79 2.29
C VAL A 220 21.46 16.23 1.43
N MET A 221 20.28 15.64 1.69
CA MET A 221 19.04 16.24 1.21
C MET A 221 19.05 17.70 1.59
N VAL A 222 18.84 18.57 0.60
CA VAL A 222 18.84 20.01 0.81
C VAL A 222 18.04 20.32 2.08
N MET A 223 18.64 20.99 3.04
CA MET A 223 18.08 21.23 4.39
C MET A 223 16.66 21.78 4.37
N ALA A 224 16.25 22.44 3.29
CA ALA A 224 14.90 22.95 3.07
C ALA A 224 13.86 21.82 2.95
N ASP A 225 14.17 20.72 2.26
CA ASP A 225 13.22 19.60 2.08
C ASP A 225 13.09 18.75 3.33
N VAL A 226 14.18 18.59 4.11
CA VAL A 226 14.14 17.88 5.39
C VAL A 226 13.30 18.65 6.41
N ALA A 227 13.51 19.97 6.49
CA ALA A 227 12.75 20.83 7.42
C ALA A 227 11.25 20.85 7.07
N ASP A 228 10.90 20.92 5.80
CA ASP A 228 9.49 20.88 5.33
C ASP A 228 8.87 19.49 5.57
N ARG A 229 9.64 18.43 5.36
CA ARG A 229 9.22 17.05 5.62
C ARG A 229 9.02 16.78 7.11
N GLU A 230 9.95 17.18 7.95
CA GLU A 230 9.81 17.09 9.42
C GLU A 230 8.64 17.93 9.93
N GLN A 231 8.41 19.08 9.33
CA GLN A 231 7.28 19.95 9.69
C GLN A 231 5.94 19.34 9.27
N ARG A 232 5.85 18.68 8.11
CA ARG A 232 4.64 17.97 7.64
C ARG A 232 4.36 16.72 8.47
N VAL A 233 5.37 15.90 8.76
CA VAL A 233 5.24 14.72 9.64
C VAL A 233 4.78 15.20 11.04
N GLY A 234 5.45 16.20 11.61
CA GLY A 234 5.05 16.75 12.91
C GLY A 234 3.66 17.40 12.92
N GLN A 235 3.17 17.88 11.77
CA GLN A 235 1.80 18.39 11.66
C GLN A 235 0.78 17.23 11.59
N ALA A 236 1.04 16.19 10.82
CA ALA A 236 0.20 15.00 10.76
C ALA A 236 0.12 14.32 12.14
N ASP A 237 1.24 14.14 12.82
CA ASP A 237 1.27 13.59 14.19
C ASP A 237 0.49 14.42 15.17
N ARG A 238 0.55 15.77 15.08
CA ARG A 238 -0.26 16.67 15.93
C ARG A 238 -1.75 16.56 15.63
N ILE A 239 -2.14 16.43 14.36
CA ILE A 239 -3.54 16.23 13.97
C ILE A 239 -4.06 14.89 14.51
N VAL A 240 -3.31 13.81 14.27
CA VAL A 240 -3.66 12.48 14.79
C VAL A 240 -3.71 12.49 16.31
N GLY A 241 -2.73 13.10 16.97
CA GLY A 241 -2.69 13.24 18.43
C GLY A 241 -3.88 14.05 18.97
N ALA A 242 -4.31 15.09 18.28
CA ALA A 242 -5.47 15.88 18.68
C ALA A 242 -6.77 15.06 18.57
N VAL A 243 -6.97 14.32 17.47
CA VAL A 243 -8.17 13.48 17.27
C VAL A 243 -8.21 12.34 18.29
N LEU A 244 -7.09 11.62 18.46
CA LEU A 244 -7.01 10.53 19.44
C LEU A 244 -7.16 11.04 20.87
N GLY A 245 -6.57 12.20 21.20
CA GLY A 245 -6.69 12.83 22.50
C GLY A 245 -8.14 13.28 22.80
N SER A 246 -8.83 13.81 21.81
CA SER A 246 -10.24 14.17 21.92
C SER A 246 -11.11 12.93 22.16
N ALA A 247 -10.94 11.87 21.38
CA ALA A 247 -11.69 10.62 21.53
C ALA A 247 -11.42 9.93 22.90
N ALA A 248 -10.17 9.96 23.34
CA ALA A 248 -9.81 9.42 24.66
C ALA A 248 -10.41 10.26 25.80
N GLY A 249 -10.44 11.58 25.64
CA GLY A 249 -11.07 12.49 26.58
C GLY A 249 -12.58 12.30 26.69
N ASP A 250 -13.23 12.17 25.54
CA ASP A 250 -14.66 11.87 25.42
C ASP A 250 -15.00 10.53 26.10
N ALA A 251 -14.31 9.45 25.74
CA ALA A 251 -14.51 8.14 26.38
C ALA A 251 -14.21 8.13 27.89
N LEU A 252 -13.25 8.96 28.34
CA LEU A 252 -12.97 9.14 29.77
C LEU A 252 -14.10 9.89 30.46
N GLY A 253 -14.67 10.91 29.82
CA GLY A 253 -15.76 11.75 30.33
C GLY A 253 -17.11 11.04 30.31
N ALA A 254 -17.36 10.14 29.36
CA ALA A 254 -18.67 9.53 29.08
C ALA A 254 -19.42 9.02 30.33
N GLY A 255 -18.71 8.34 31.22
CA GLY A 255 -19.30 7.83 32.46
C GLY A 255 -19.58 8.87 33.56
N TYR A 256 -19.14 10.13 33.34
CA TYR A 256 -19.28 11.25 34.29
C TYR A 256 -20.17 12.36 33.77
N GLU A 257 -20.68 12.25 32.54
CA GLU A 257 -21.58 13.24 31.97
C GLU A 257 -22.76 13.56 32.90
N PHE A 258 -23.04 14.86 33.01
CA PHE A 258 -24.11 15.39 33.88
C PHE A 258 -23.96 15.00 35.36
N THR A 259 -22.76 14.62 35.81
CA THR A 259 -22.45 14.38 37.21
C THR A 259 -21.42 15.39 37.70
N ASP A 260 -21.34 15.59 39.01
CA ASP A 260 -20.31 16.42 39.66
C ASP A 260 -19.42 15.50 40.50
N PRO A 261 -18.38 14.87 39.88
CA PRO A 261 -17.45 14.04 40.64
C PRO A 261 -16.61 14.93 41.54
N GLY A 262 -16.61 14.65 42.85
CA GLY A 262 -15.79 15.39 43.81
C GLY A 262 -14.30 15.32 43.43
N LEU A 263 -13.50 16.30 43.93
CA LEU A 263 -12.07 16.46 43.59
C LEU A 263 -11.21 15.21 43.86
N ASP A 264 -11.60 14.39 44.81
CA ASP A 264 -10.89 13.15 45.19
C ASP A 264 -11.41 11.91 44.46
N THR A 265 -12.33 12.08 43.48
CA THR A 265 -12.90 10.93 42.77
C THR A 265 -11.87 10.39 41.75
N PRO A 266 -11.49 9.12 41.85
CA PRO A 266 -10.63 8.50 40.83
C PRO A 266 -11.30 8.54 39.47
N ILE A 267 -10.67 9.18 38.47
CA ILE A 267 -11.18 9.30 37.11
C ILE A 267 -10.57 8.18 36.24
N TYR A 268 -11.43 7.37 35.63
CA TYR A 268 -11.06 6.31 34.69
C TYR A 268 -12.22 6.03 33.74
N MET A 269 -11.95 5.34 32.64
CA MET A 269 -12.96 4.99 31.63
C MET A 269 -13.94 3.94 32.15
N LYS A 270 -14.80 4.33 33.11
CA LYS A 270 -15.71 3.41 33.81
C LYS A 270 -16.97 3.07 33.03
N GLY A 271 -17.31 3.89 32.01
CA GLY A 271 -18.61 3.80 31.36
C GLY A 271 -19.78 4.16 32.28
N GLY A 272 -20.99 3.79 31.92
CA GLY A 272 -22.22 4.10 32.67
C GLY A 272 -22.78 5.47 32.31
N GLY A 273 -23.00 6.32 33.30
CA GLY A 273 -23.69 7.60 33.09
C GLY A 273 -25.17 7.42 32.75
N ILE A 274 -25.84 8.52 32.41
CA ILE A 274 -27.29 8.52 32.11
C ILE A 274 -27.64 7.79 30.81
N PHE A 275 -26.67 7.63 29.90
CA PHE A 275 -26.84 6.95 28.61
C PHE A 275 -26.37 5.49 28.62
N GLY A 276 -25.75 5.02 29.69
CA GLY A 276 -25.34 3.63 29.87
C GLY A 276 -24.16 3.20 29.00
N TRP A 277 -23.21 4.10 28.74
CA TRP A 277 -22.02 3.84 27.92
C TRP A 277 -21.21 2.62 28.41
N ALA A 278 -20.63 1.88 27.51
CA ALA A 278 -19.67 0.84 27.86
C ALA A 278 -18.32 1.45 28.33
N PRO A 279 -17.53 0.78 29.18
CA PRO A 279 -16.21 1.25 29.57
C PRO A 279 -15.32 1.47 28.34
N GLY A 280 -14.82 2.72 28.16
CA GLY A 280 -13.99 3.10 27.02
C GLY A 280 -14.78 3.41 25.73
N GLU A 281 -16.10 3.41 25.77
CA GLU A 281 -16.93 3.85 24.66
C GLU A 281 -16.92 5.40 24.60
N TRP A 282 -16.72 5.92 23.39
CA TRP A 282 -16.82 7.36 23.11
C TRP A 282 -18.25 7.76 22.77
N THR A 283 -18.57 9.01 22.92
CA THR A 283 -19.92 9.55 22.75
C THR A 283 -20.10 10.22 21.38
N ASP A 284 -21.12 11.06 21.26
CA ASP A 284 -21.45 11.82 20.05
C ASP A 284 -20.38 12.88 19.71
N ASP A 285 -19.62 13.39 20.64
CA ASP A 285 -18.52 14.33 20.38
C ASP A 285 -17.48 13.73 19.44
N THR A 286 -17.04 12.51 19.70
CA THR A 286 -16.12 11.79 18.82
C THR A 286 -16.79 11.38 17.51
N GLN A 287 -18.06 10.95 17.52
CA GLN A 287 -18.81 10.61 16.32
C GLN A 287 -18.97 11.82 15.40
N MET A 288 -19.27 12.99 15.94
CA MET A 288 -19.34 14.23 15.18
C MET A 288 -17.98 14.67 14.64
N ALA A 289 -16.91 14.54 15.43
CA ALA A 289 -15.56 14.87 14.98
C ALA A 289 -15.13 13.98 13.80
N VAL A 290 -15.40 12.68 13.84
CA VAL A 290 -15.12 11.73 12.74
C VAL A 290 -15.92 12.10 11.50
N ALA A 291 -17.21 12.44 11.63
CA ALA A 291 -18.05 12.84 10.51
C ALA A 291 -17.62 14.14 9.81
N VAL A 292 -16.90 15.02 10.52
CA VAL A 292 -16.33 16.26 9.94
C VAL A 292 -15.00 16.01 9.24
N LEU A 293 -14.29 14.94 9.64
CA LEU A 293 -12.97 14.59 9.10
C LEU A 293 -13.06 13.67 7.86
N ASP A 294 -14.20 13.03 7.63
CA ASP A 294 -14.51 12.26 6.42
C ASP A 294 -14.88 13.18 5.24
#